data_040e54168a6510e897ffeb6b53004b0c
#
_entry.id   040e54168a6510e897ffeb6b53004b0c
#
_cell.length_a   1.000
_cell.length_b   1.000
_cell.length_c   1.000
_cell.angle_alpha   90.00
_cell.angle_beta   90.00
_cell.angle_gamma   90.00
#
_symmetry.space_group_name_H-M   'P 1'
#
loop_
_entity.id
_entity.type
_entity.pdbx_description
1 polymer ?
#
loop_
_entity_poly.entity_id
_entity_poly.type
_entity_poly.pdbx_seq_one_letter_code
_entity_poly.pdbx_strand_id
1 'polypeptide(L)'
;MLTKDELDYLSKIPENKKVSIKPFDLEGKKIGESIVQKIRNYLPDLEVLFMGSVALKIAGQKDIDIYALANPKDFNKYLPTFEKLFGVPAKQGKYVKKTFIEWKFKKNGYEVEVYLTEPPERQIRVFEILKSNKKLLKEYEDLKLSFDGKSYKDYQKAKYEFYNNILDA
;
A
#
# COMPACT_ATOMS: atom_id res chain seq x y z
N MET A 1 -12.53 11.57 12.31
CA MET A 1 -13.80 11.22 11.65
C MET A 1 -13.48 10.52 10.32
N LEU A 2 -14.27 9.50 9.91
CA LEU A 2 -14.05 8.82 8.61
C LEU A 2 -14.46 9.73 7.45
N THR A 3 -13.68 9.70 6.37
CA THR A 3 -14.01 10.40 5.12
C THR A 3 -15.11 9.68 4.34
N LYS A 4 -15.72 10.37 3.36
CA LYS A 4 -16.71 9.76 2.48
C LYS A 4 -16.14 8.57 1.70
N ASP A 5 -14.91 8.68 1.19
CA ASP A 5 -14.25 7.62 0.43
C ASP A 5 -13.93 6.40 1.31
N GLU A 6 -13.52 6.61 2.56
CA GLU A 6 -13.32 5.55 3.54
C GLU A 6 -14.62 4.79 3.85
N LEU A 7 -15.71 5.53 4.07
CA LEU A 7 -17.03 4.94 4.29
C LEU A 7 -17.52 4.13 3.07
N ASP A 8 -17.34 4.69 1.87
CA ASP A 8 -17.70 4.02 0.62
C ASP A 8 -16.89 2.73 0.41
N TYR A 9 -15.59 2.76 0.70
CA TYR A 9 -14.75 1.56 0.67
C TYR A 9 -15.21 0.50 1.68
N LEU A 10 -15.46 0.89 2.94
CA LEU A 10 -15.92 0.00 4.00
C LEU A 10 -17.25 -0.69 3.64
N SER A 11 -18.16 0.03 2.96
CA SER A 11 -19.44 -0.51 2.54
C SER A 11 -19.33 -1.67 1.53
N LYS A 12 -18.22 -1.74 0.80
CA LYS A 12 -17.94 -2.75 -0.24
C LYS A 12 -17.22 -3.99 0.29
N ILE A 13 -16.78 -3.97 1.56
CA ILE A 13 -16.08 -5.10 2.17
C ILE A 13 -17.10 -6.18 2.56
N PRO A 14 -16.89 -7.45 2.15
CA PRO A 14 -17.75 -8.56 2.58
C PRO A 14 -17.74 -8.74 4.10
N GLU A 15 -18.91 -8.93 4.71
CA GLU A 15 -19.08 -9.05 6.16
C GLU A 15 -18.31 -10.24 6.76
N ASN A 16 -18.17 -11.33 6.00
CA ASN A 16 -17.51 -12.56 6.45
C ASN A 16 -15.99 -12.60 6.20
N LYS A 17 -15.43 -11.55 5.58
CA LYS A 17 -13.99 -11.50 5.33
C LYS A 17 -13.21 -11.32 6.62
N LYS A 18 -12.21 -12.18 6.85
CA LYS A 18 -11.29 -12.12 7.99
C LYS A 18 -9.95 -11.52 7.58
N VAL A 19 -9.28 -10.88 8.53
CA VAL A 19 -7.90 -10.42 8.36
C VAL A 19 -6.94 -11.44 8.96
N SER A 20 -5.80 -11.67 8.31
CA SER A 20 -4.70 -12.47 8.83
C SER A 20 -3.47 -11.59 8.97
N ILE A 21 -3.00 -11.45 10.19
CA ILE A 21 -1.81 -10.66 10.52
C ILE A 21 -0.66 -11.60 10.84
N LYS A 22 0.46 -11.41 10.16
CA LYS A 22 1.67 -12.21 10.32
C LYS A 22 2.83 -11.34 10.82
N PRO A 23 3.76 -11.90 11.62
CA PRO A 23 4.96 -11.18 12.03
C PRO A 23 5.76 -10.67 10.82
N PHE A 24 6.50 -9.59 11.05
CA PHE A 24 7.48 -9.13 10.06
C PHE A 24 8.53 -10.23 9.79
N ASP A 25 8.92 -10.38 8.53
CA ASP A 25 10.10 -11.15 8.14
C ASP A 25 10.96 -10.43 7.09
N LEU A 26 12.23 -10.79 7.02
CA LEU A 26 13.21 -10.18 6.13
C LEU A 26 12.99 -10.52 4.67
N GLU A 27 12.31 -11.61 4.35
CA GLU A 27 12.04 -12.01 2.98
C GLU A 27 11.15 -10.99 2.27
N GLY A 28 10.07 -10.56 2.94
CA GLY A 28 9.19 -9.52 2.41
C GLY A 28 9.94 -8.22 2.10
N LYS A 29 10.83 -7.82 3.02
CA LYS A 29 11.67 -6.63 2.81
C LYS A 29 12.58 -6.77 1.59
N LYS A 30 13.26 -7.90 1.43
CA LYS A 30 14.12 -8.18 0.27
C LYS A 30 13.34 -8.18 -1.04
N ILE A 31 12.14 -8.74 -1.06
CA ILE A 31 11.25 -8.71 -2.23
C ILE A 31 10.91 -7.27 -2.61
N GLY A 32 10.47 -6.46 -1.65
CA GLY A 32 10.11 -5.05 -1.88
C GLY A 32 11.30 -4.24 -2.40
N GLU A 33 12.46 -4.35 -1.77
CA GLU A 33 13.69 -3.65 -2.20
C GLU A 33 14.13 -4.08 -3.60
N SER A 34 14.02 -5.37 -3.93
CA SER A 34 14.33 -5.90 -5.26
C SER A 34 13.41 -5.32 -6.35
N ILE A 35 12.12 -5.16 -6.05
CA ILE A 35 11.16 -4.57 -6.99
C ILE A 35 11.46 -3.07 -7.21
N VAL A 36 11.71 -2.34 -6.14
CA VAL A 36 12.12 -0.92 -6.22
C VAL A 36 13.37 -0.77 -7.09
N GLN A 37 14.39 -1.58 -6.84
CA GLN A 37 15.64 -1.55 -7.61
C GLN A 37 15.40 -1.88 -9.09
N LYS A 38 14.54 -2.87 -9.37
CA LYS A 38 14.17 -3.24 -10.73
C LYS A 38 13.53 -2.08 -11.49
N ILE A 39 12.60 -1.36 -10.87
CA ILE A 39 11.98 -0.17 -11.48
C ILE A 39 13.04 0.91 -11.72
N ARG A 40 13.86 1.23 -10.72
CA ARG A 40 14.90 2.27 -10.82
C ARG A 40 15.95 1.98 -11.87
N ASN A 41 16.27 0.72 -12.12
CA ASN A 41 17.23 0.35 -13.17
C ASN A 41 16.73 0.72 -14.58
N TYR A 42 15.42 0.69 -14.81
CA TYR A 42 14.82 1.07 -16.10
C TYR A 42 14.37 2.52 -16.15
N LEU A 43 14.01 3.09 -15.01
CA LEU A 43 13.43 4.44 -14.87
C LEU A 43 14.13 5.18 -13.72
N PRO A 44 15.42 5.56 -13.88
CA PRO A 44 16.22 6.11 -12.79
C PRO A 44 15.70 7.48 -12.28
N ASP A 45 14.99 8.23 -13.12
CA ASP A 45 14.43 9.54 -12.75
C ASP A 45 13.06 9.46 -12.07
N LEU A 46 12.47 8.27 -12.02
CA LEU A 46 11.16 8.07 -11.40
C LEU A 46 11.31 7.87 -9.90
N GLU A 47 10.58 8.66 -9.11
CA GLU A 47 10.53 8.47 -7.66
C GLU A 47 9.73 7.21 -7.33
N VAL A 48 10.34 6.29 -6.60
CA VAL A 48 9.72 5.02 -6.19
C VAL A 48 9.82 4.86 -4.69
N LEU A 49 8.66 4.66 -4.05
CA LEU A 49 8.52 4.50 -2.61
C LEU A 49 8.13 3.06 -2.26
N PHE A 50 8.84 2.47 -1.31
CA PHE A 50 8.45 1.24 -0.65
C PHE A 50 7.78 1.58 0.66
N MET A 51 6.46 1.38 0.76
CA MET A 51 5.64 1.72 1.93
C MET A 51 4.95 0.49 2.51
N GLY A 52 4.06 0.72 3.46
CA GLY A 52 3.30 -0.35 4.13
C GLY A 52 4.04 -1.03 5.28
N SER A 53 3.42 -2.08 5.82
CA SER A 53 3.88 -2.74 7.05
C SER A 53 5.25 -3.37 6.92
N VAL A 54 5.55 -3.98 5.78
CA VAL A 54 6.86 -4.61 5.53
C VAL A 54 7.97 -3.56 5.51
N ALA A 55 7.74 -2.42 4.87
CA ALA A 55 8.71 -1.31 4.86
C ALA A 55 8.93 -0.71 6.26
N LEU A 56 7.88 -0.65 7.08
CA LEU A 56 7.93 -0.22 8.48
C LEU A 56 8.52 -1.28 9.42
N LYS A 57 8.75 -2.50 8.95
CA LYS A 57 9.25 -3.64 9.72
C LYS A 57 8.33 -4.03 10.89
N ILE A 58 7.04 -4.03 10.66
CA ILE A 58 6.00 -4.43 11.62
C ILE A 58 5.13 -5.56 11.06
N ALA A 59 4.36 -6.19 11.93
CA ALA A 59 3.38 -7.19 11.54
C ALA A 59 2.35 -6.65 10.54
N GLY A 60 1.90 -7.48 9.62
CA GLY A 60 0.97 -7.10 8.56
C GLY A 60 0.34 -8.28 7.82
N GLN A 61 -0.34 -8.00 6.72
CA GLN A 61 -1.10 -8.98 5.95
C GLN A 61 -0.26 -9.77 4.92
N LYS A 62 1.06 -9.70 4.96
CA LYS A 62 1.95 -10.21 3.91
C LYS A 62 1.71 -9.55 2.55
N ASP A 63 1.54 -8.27 2.55
CA ASP A 63 1.47 -7.42 1.37
C ASP A 63 2.71 -6.53 1.24
N ILE A 64 3.05 -6.21 0.01
CA ILE A 64 4.18 -5.36 -0.36
C ILE A 64 3.63 -4.24 -1.23
N ASP A 65 3.78 -3.01 -0.79
CA ASP A 65 3.21 -1.82 -1.42
C ASP A 65 4.33 -0.96 -2.02
N ILE A 66 4.35 -0.87 -3.34
CA ILE A 66 5.33 -0.09 -4.11
C ILE A 66 4.59 1.01 -4.88
N TYR A 67 5.02 2.24 -4.70
CA TYR A 67 4.43 3.42 -5.33
C TYR A 67 5.47 4.12 -6.21
N ALA A 68 5.25 4.11 -7.52
CA ALA A 68 6.01 4.90 -8.48
C ALA A 68 5.25 6.19 -8.77
N LEU A 69 5.85 7.34 -8.45
CA LEU A 69 5.16 8.62 -8.45
C LEU A 69 5.33 9.35 -9.76
N ALA A 70 4.22 9.65 -10.44
CA ALA A 70 4.21 10.42 -11.66
C ALA A 70 2.93 11.24 -11.79
N ASN A 71 2.97 12.31 -12.56
CA ASN A 71 1.77 13.03 -12.95
C ASN A 71 0.95 12.13 -13.89
N PRO A 72 -0.40 12.03 -13.75
CA PRO A 72 -1.23 11.22 -14.62
C PRO A 72 -1.07 11.50 -16.11
N LYS A 73 -0.77 12.75 -16.51
CA LYS A 73 -0.47 13.10 -17.90
C LYS A 73 0.76 12.38 -18.47
N ASP A 74 1.69 11.94 -17.61
CA ASP A 74 2.93 11.26 -17.99
C ASP A 74 2.83 9.72 -17.91
N PHE A 75 1.71 9.16 -17.48
CA PHE A 75 1.56 7.71 -17.33
C PHE A 75 1.84 6.93 -18.61
N ASN A 76 1.41 7.45 -19.76
CA ASN A 76 1.65 6.79 -21.05
C ASN A 76 3.15 6.69 -21.40
N LYS A 77 3.98 7.57 -20.88
CA LYS A 77 5.45 7.52 -21.02
C LYS A 77 6.05 6.32 -20.30
N TYR A 78 5.53 5.98 -19.12
CA TYR A 78 6.06 4.94 -18.25
C TYR A 78 5.38 3.57 -18.43
N LEU A 79 4.13 3.56 -18.87
CA LEU A 79 3.30 2.37 -19.00
C LEU A 79 3.98 1.20 -19.74
N PRO A 80 4.64 1.39 -20.91
CA PRO A 80 5.29 0.30 -21.61
C PRO A 80 6.38 -0.41 -20.78
N THR A 81 7.13 0.35 -19.98
CA THR A 81 8.15 -0.21 -19.09
C THR A 81 7.52 -1.03 -17.96
N PHE A 82 6.47 -0.52 -17.34
CA PHE A 82 5.74 -1.25 -16.30
C PHE A 82 5.08 -2.52 -16.84
N GLU A 83 4.49 -2.49 -18.02
CA GLU A 83 3.92 -3.68 -18.66
C GLU A 83 4.99 -4.72 -19.00
N LYS A 84 6.17 -4.29 -19.44
CA LYS A 84 7.32 -5.18 -19.65
C LYS A 84 7.79 -5.84 -18.34
N LEU A 85 7.78 -5.12 -17.23
CA LEU A 85 8.26 -5.60 -15.94
C LEU A 85 7.23 -6.46 -15.20
N PHE A 86 5.95 -6.12 -15.26
CA PHE A 86 4.89 -6.65 -14.40
C PHE A 86 3.69 -7.22 -15.17
N GLY A 87 3.67 -7.11 -16.49
CA GLY A 87 2.56 -7.60 -17.32
C GLY A 87 1.38 -6.63 -17.38
N VAL A 88 0.20 -7.19 -17.59
CA VAL A 88 -1.05 -6.42 -17.74
C VAL A 88 -1.49 -5.84 -16.40
N PRO A 89 -1.88 -4.55 -16.34
CA PRO A 89 -2.44 -3.96 -15.13
C PRO A 89 -3.67 -4.69 -14.59
N ALA A 90 -3.84 -4.72 -13.27
CA ALA A 90 -4.95 -5.40 -12.60
C ALA A 90 -6.33 -4.82 -12.95
N LYS A 91 -6.38 -3.54 -13.30
CA LYS A 91 -7.62 -2.84 -13.67
C LYS A 91 -7.43 -2.02 -14.93
N GLN A 92 -7.62 -2.64 -16.11
CA GLN A 92 -7.64 -1.92 -17.38
C GLN A 92 -8.99 -1.25 -17.64
N GLY A 93 -8.95 -0.01 -18.14
CA GLY A 93 -10.05 0.60 -18.90
C GLY A 93 -11.21 1.23 -18.14
N LYS A 94 -11.24 1.25 -16.80
CA LYS A 94 -12.36 1.81 -16.00
C LYS A 94 -12.12 3.21 -15.40
N TYR A 95 -11.06 3.89 -15.80
CA TYR A 95 -10.72 5.18 -15.17
C TYR A 95 -11.02 6.34 -16.08
N VAL A 96 -12.13 7.02 -15.84
CA VAL A 96 -12.47 8.30 -16.51
C VAL A 96 -11.48 9.41 -16.08
N LYS A 97 -10.92 9.29 -14.86
CA LYS A 97 -9.76 10.08 -14.40
C LYS A 97 -8.78 9.11 -13.77
N LYS A 98 -7.78 8.66 -14.51
CA LYS A 98 -6.74 7.77 -14.00
C LYS A 98 -5.85 8.56 -13.05
N THR A 99 -6.01 8.39 -11.76
CA THR A 99 -5.10 8.89 -10.73
C THR A 99 -4.01 7.86 -10.41
N PHE A 100 -4.23 6.60 -10.75
CA PHE A 100 -3.27 5.51 -10.61
C PHE A 100 -3.54 4.35 -11.57
N ILE A 101 -2.50 3.55 -11.81
CA ILE A 101 -2.55 2.25 -12.49
C ILE A 101 -1.95 1.23 -11.53
N GLU A 102 -2.58 0.06 -11.38
CA GLU A 102 -2.20 -0.97 -10.42
C GLU A 102 -1.79 -2.26 -11.11
N TRP A 103 -0.68 -2.84 -10.65
CA TRP A 103 -0.26 -4.21 -10.93
C TRP A 103 -0.31 -5.02 -9.64
N LYS A 104 -0.90 -6.19 -9.69
CA LYS A 104 -1.08 -7.05 -8.52
C LYS A 104 -0.67 -8.47 -8.86
N PHE A 105 0.26 -9.04 -8.09
CA PHE A 105 0.75 -10.40 -8.28
C PHE A 105 1.26 -11.00 -6.97
N LYS A 106 1.47 -12.31 -6.96
CA LYS A 106 2.04 -13.01 -5.80
C LYS A 106 3.51 -13.34 -6.02
N LYS A 107 4.31 -13.21 -4.97
CA LYS A 107 5.70 -13.64 -4.93
C LYS A 107 6.05 -14.21 -3.55
N ASN A 108 6.44 -15.49 -3.50
CA ASN A 108 6.82 -16.19 -2.27
C ASN A 108 5.80 -16.05 -1.14
N GLY A 109 4.51 -16.13 -1.45
CA GLY A 109 3.42 -15.98 -0.49
C GLY A 109 3.05 -14.53 -0.11
N TYR A 110 3.78 -13.55 -0.65
CA TYR A 110 3.42 -12.12 -0.51
C TYR A 110 2.52 -11.68 -1.65
N GLU A 111 1.52 -10.87 -1.33
CA GLU A 111 0.74 -10.11 -2.29
C GLU A 111 1.50 -8.81 -2.61
N VAL A 112 1.93 -8.66 -3.86
CA VAL A 112 2.66 -7.48 -4.31
C VAL A 112 1.73 -6.56 -5.06
N GLU A 113 1.67 -5.31 -4.63
CA GLU A 113 0.90 -4.24 -5.27
C GLU A 113 1.87 -3.15 -5.72
N VAL A 114 1.96 -2.96 -7.03
CA VAL A 114 2.78 -1.91 -7.66
C VAL A 114 1.83 -0.88 -8.26
N TYR A 115 2.05 0.37 -7.91
CA TYR A 115 1.25 1.50 -8.41
C TYR A 115 2.12 2.45 -9.22
N LEU A 116 1.66 2.82 -10.40
CA LEU A 116 2.05 4.05 -11.09
C LEU A 116 0.97 5.08 -10.76
N THR A 117 1.29 6.12 -10.00
CA THR A 117 0.29 6.94 -9.33
C THR A 117 0.72 8.40 -9.18
N GLU A 118 -0.24 9.32 -9.20
CA GLU A 118 0.01 10.62 -8.58
C GLU A 118 0.31 10.42 -7.08
N PRO A 119 1.08 11.32 -6.44
CA PRO A 119 1.47 11.14 -5.05
C PRO A 119 0.25 10.95 -4.12
N PRO A 120 0.13 9.81 -3.42
CA PRO A 120 -0.91 9.61 -2.43
C PRO A 120 -0.53 10.33 -1.12
N GLU A 121 -0.64 11.64 -1.10
CA GLU A 121 -0.14 12.55 -0.06
C GLU A 121 -0.48 12.11 1.36
N ARG A 122 -1.72 11.69 1.55
CA ARG A 122 -2.22 11.26 2.86
C ARG A 122 -1.51 9.99 3.35
N GLN A 123 -1.34 9.00 2.49
CA GLN A 123 -0.65 7.75 2.79
C GLN A 123 0.83 7.97 3.03
N ILE A 124 1.46 8.82 2.23
CA ILE A 124 2.87 9.20 2.41
C ILE A 124 3.07 9.87 3.77
N ARG A 125 2.21 10.83 4.12
CA ARG A 125 2.28 11.53 5.41
C ARG A 125 2.12 10.58 6.60
N VAL A 126 1.14 9.67 6.56
CA VAL A 126 0.97 8.63 7.58
C VAL A 126 2.22 7.77 7.71
N PHE A 127 2.76 7.30 6.59
CA PHE A 127 3.96 6.48 6.58
C PHE A 127 5.16 7.19 7.23
N GLU A 128 5.41 8.46 6.88
CA GLU A 128 6.51 9.25 7.45
C GLU A 128 6.33 9.51 8.96
N ILE A 129 5.11 9.78 9.41
CA ILE A 129 4.80 9.92 10.84
C ILE A 129 5.12 8.62 11.59
N LEU A 130 4.64 7.48 11.08
CA LEU A 130 4.87 6.17 11.71
C LEU A 130 6.37 5.79 11.71
N LYS A 131 7.06 6.08 10.61
CA LYS A 131 8.50 5.82 10.49
C LYS A 131 9.34 6.62 11.49
N SER A 132 8.94 7.85 11.77
CA SER A 132 9.66 8.76 12.66
C SER A 132 9.25 8.66 14.14
N ASN A 133 8.12 8.04 14.45
CA ASN A 133 7.59 7.96 15.81
C ASN A 133 7.42 6.51 16.26
N LYS A 134 8.41 6.00 17.02
CA LYS A 134 8.42 4.60 17.50
C LYS A 134 7.23 4.24 18.38
N LYS A 135 6.70 5.20 19.15
CA LYS A 135 5.54 4.96 20.02
C LYS A 135 4.30 4.74 19.17
N LEU A 136 4.00 5.64 18.22
CA LEU A 136 2.88 5.49 17.29
C LEU A 136 3.01 4.24 16.41
N LEU A 137 4.22 3.91 15.98
CA LEU A 137 4.48 2.69 15.22
C LEU A 137 4.13 1.43 16.02
N LYS A 138 4.51 1.40 17.30
CA LYS A 138 4.15 0.29 18.21
C LYS A 138 2.64 0.21 18.43
N GLU A 139 1.98 1.32 18.69
CA GLU A 139 0.53 1.39 18.86
C GLU A 139 -0.20 0.87 17.58
N TYR A 140 0.32 1.22 16.41
CA TYR A 140 -0.23 0.75 15.13
C TYR A 140 -0.04 -0.76 14.93
N GLU A 141 1.13 -1.30 15.27
CA GLU A 141 1.39 -2.74 15.22
C GLU A 141 0.47 -3.50 16.18
N ASP A 142 0.31 -3.01 17.42
CA ASP A 142 -0.58 -3.61 18.42
C ASP A 142 -2.04 -3.60 17.97
N LEU A 143 -2.48 -2.52 17.34
CA LEU A 143 -3.80 -2.45 16.71
C LEU A 143 -3.97 -3.55 15.66
N LYS A 144 -3.02 -3.72 14.76
CA LYS A 144 -3.06 -4.77 13.74
C LYS A 144 -3.15 -6.17 14.36
N LEU A 145 -2.28 -6.46 15.30
CA LEU A 145 -2.24 -7.76 15.98
C LEU A 145 -3.53 -8.07 16.73
N SER A 146 -4.19 -7.06 17.30
CA SER A 146 -5.48 -7.21 17.99
C SER A 146 -6.63 -7.66 17.09
N PHE A 147 -6.49 -7.48 15.76
CA PHE A 147 -7.50 -7.89 14.77
C PHE A 147 -7.19 -9.20 14.07
N ASP A 148 -6.07 -9.86 14.35
CA ASP A 148 -5.74 -11.14 13.72
C ASP A 148 -6.90 -12.16 13.88
N GLY A 149 -7.35 -12.71 12.75
CA GLY A 149 -8.48 -13.65 12.69
C GLY A 149 -9.87 -13.02 12.85
N LYS A 150 -9.97 -11.70 13.04
CA LYS A 150 -11.24 -10.97 13.20
C LYS A 150 -11.74 -10.38 11.86
N SER A 151 -12.82 -9.63 11.93
CA SER A 151 -13.44 -8.95 10.78
C SER A 151 -12.47 -8.03 10.06
N TYR A 152 -12.29 -8.24 8.76
CA TYR A 152 -11.49 -7.34 7.91
C TYR A 152 -12.10 -5.94 7.83
N LYS A 153 -13.42 -5.84 7.81
CA LYS A 153 -14.13 -4.56 7.78
C LYS A 153 -13.87 -3.74 9.03
N ASP A 154 -13.94 -4.37 10.21
CA ASP A 154 -13.67 -3.70 11.49
C ASP A 154 -12.20 -3.31 11.61
N TYR A 155 -11.30 -4.16 11.14
CA TYR A 155 -9.87 -3.84 11.04
C TYR A 155 -9.61 -2.60 10.17
N GLN A 156 -10.20 -2.54 8.98
CA GLN A 156 -10.02 -1.39 8.08
C GLN A 156 -10.61 -0.11 8.67
N LYS A 157 -11.76 -0.21 9.34
CA LYS A 157 -12.35 0.93 10.05
C LYS A 157 -11.41 1.45 11.14
N ALA A 158 -10.92 0.58 12.01
CA ALA A 158 -10.00 0.95 13.08
C ALA A 158 -8.69 1.55 12.54
N LYS A 159 -8.16 0.99 11.44
CA LYS A 159 -6.99 1.52 10.73
C LYS A 159 -7.22 2.94 10.22
N TYR A 160 -8.36 3.22 9.58
CA TYR A 160 -8.69 4.56 9.10
C TYR A 160 -8.85 5.55 10.26
N GLU A 161 -9.53 5.16 11.33
CA GLU A 161 -9.68 5.99 12.53
C GLU A 161 -8.31 6.33 13.14
N PHE A 162 -7.42 5.35 13.23
CA PHE A 162 -6.04 5.56 13.69
C PHE A 162 -5.28 6.56 12.79
N TYR A 163 -5.37 6.39 11.46
CA TYR A 163 -4.73 7.30 10.51
C TYR A 163 -5.26 8.72 10.61
N ASN A 164 -6.57 8.87 10.73
CA ASN A 164 -7.21 10.17 10.86
C ASN A 164 -6.76 10.88 12.15
N ASN A 165 -6.69 10.15 13.26
CA ASN A 165 -6.23 10.69 14.54
C ASN A 165 -4.80 11.20 14.48
N ILE A 166 -3.88 10.46 13.86
CA ILE A 166 -2.48 10.90 13.76
C ILE A 166 -2.26 12.03 12.75
N LEU A 167 -3.13 12.17 11.76
CA LEU A 167 -3.07 13.26 10.78
C LEU A 167 -3.67 14.56 11.33
N ASP A 168 -4.66 14.47 12.22
CA ASP A 168 -5.36 15.59 12.82
C ASP A 168 -4.67 16.11 14.10
N ALA A 169 -3.67 15.39 14.58
CA ALA A 169 -2.93 15.73 15.80
C ALA A 169 -1.96 16.91 15.65
#